data_d0a7e3e5d2c65d64a8178edf712e58a3
#
_entry.id   d0a7e3e5d2c65d64a8178edf712e58a3
#
_cell.length_a   1.000
_cell.length_b   1.000
_cell.length_c   1.000
_cell.angle_alpha   90.00
_cell.angle_beta   90.00
_cell.angle_gamma   90.00
#
_symmetry.space_group_name_H-M   'P 1'
#
loop_
_entity.id
_entity.type
_entity.pdbx_description
1 polymer ?
#
loop_
_entity_poly.entity_id
_entity_poly.type
_entity_poly.pdbx_seq_one_letter_code
_entity_poly.pdbx_strand_id
1 'polypeptide(L)'
;MAETRPTEERIAELDKKIEQIKAQKKAILQREKQAERKARTKRLIEIGGAVESVLGQPIEKEDLPKLINFLKQQEERGHYFSKAMQTEPQEQPQPTLPNFTHSL
;
A
#
# COMPACT_ATOMS: atom_id res chain seq x y z
N MET A 1 -59.52 10.63 -7.39
CA MET A 1 -58.86 9.39 -7.48
C MET A 1 -57.38 9.60 -7.67
N ALA A 2 -56.70 9.01 -6.88
CA ALA A 2 -55.27 9.14 -7.02
C ALA A 2 -54.87 8.51 -8.30
N GLU A 3 -54.26 9.24 -9.10
CA GLU A 3 -53.78 8.69 -10.28
C GLU A 3 -52.64 7.81 -9.97
N THR A 4 -52.71 6.66 -10.36
CA THR A 4 -51.62 5.74 -10.15
C THR A 4 -51.08 5.47 -11.52
N ARG A 5 -49.79 5.68 -11.61
CA ARG A 5 -49.16 5.31 -12.83
C ARG A 5 -49.28 3.82 -13.01
N PRO A 6 -49.32 3.37 -14.25
CA PRO A 6 -49.34 1.93 -14.47
C PRO A 6 -48.23 1.23 -13.76
N THR A 7 -48.52 0.02 -13.34
CA THR A 7 -47.52 -0.79 -12.61
C THR A 7 -46.22 -0.90 -13.40
N GLU A 8 -46.36 -1.04 -14.71
CA GLU A 8 -45.16 -1.16 -15.56
C GLU A 8 -44.29 0.09 -15.47
N GLU A 9 -44.91 1.27 -15.42
CA GLU A 9 -44.12 2.48 -15.30
C GLU A 9 -43.43 2.57 -13.97
N ARG A 10 -44.11 2.16 -12.93
CA ARG A 10 -43.52 2.20 -11.60
C ARG A 10 -42.35 1.23 -11.49
N ILE A 11 -42.51 0.07 -12.08
CA ILE A 11 -41.42 -0.92 -12.11
C ILE A 11 -40.25 -0.38 -12.92
N ALA A 12 -40.52 0.24 -14.05
CA ALA A 12 -39.47 0.82 -14.89
C ALA A 12 -38.68 1.88 -14.14
N GLU A 13 -39.39 2.71 -13.37
CA GLU A 13 -38.71 3.75 -12.58
C GLU A 13 -37.82 3.13 -11.52
N LEU A 14 -38.33 2.10 -10.84
CA LEU A 14 -37.55 1.41 -9.82
C LEU A 14 -36.34 0.73 -10.42
N ASP A 15 -36.52 0.11 -11.58
CA ASP A 15 -35.40 -0.53 -12.28
C ASP A 15 -34.34 0.50 -12.63
N LYS A 16 -34.78 1.68 -13.07
CA LYS A 16 -33.86 2.74 -13.41
C LYS A 16 -33.07 3.19 -12.19
N LYS A 17 -33.75 3.32 -11.06
CA LYS A 17 -33.08 3.70 -9.82
C LYS A 17 -32.06 2.63 -9.39
N ILE A 18 -32.44 1.37 -9.55
CA ILE A 18 -31.55 0.26 -9.21
C ILE A 18 -30.30 0.34 -10.07
N GLU A 19 -30.47 0.59 -11.37
CA GLU A 19 -29.31 0.71 -12.25
C GLU A 19 -28.42 1.85 -11.84
N GLN A 20 -29.01 2.99 -11.46
CA GLN A 20 -28.24 4.13 -11.00
C GLN A 20 -27.46 3.81 -9.73
N ILE A 21 -28.10 3.12 -8.80
CA ILE A 21 -27.45 2.73 -7.55
C ILE A 21 -26.31 1.75 -7.82
N LYS A 22 -26.54 0.81 -8.72
CA LYS A 22 -25.48 -0.13 -9.10
C LYS A 22 -24.27 0.60 -9.69
N ALA A 23 -24.54 1.58 -10.54
CA ALA A 23 -23.47 2.36 -11.15
C ALA A 23 -22.71 3.15 -10.11
N GLN A 24 -23.43 3.77 -9.16
CA GLN A 24 -22.79 4.51 -8.08
C GLN A 24 -21.94 3.60 -7.22
N LYS A 25 -22.47 2.43 -6.89
CA LYS A 25 -21.75 1.47 -6.09
C LYS A 25 -20.46 1.03 -6.76
N LYS A 26 -20.56 0.77 -8.06
CA LYS A 26 -19.37 0.38 -8.83
C LYS A 26 -18.32 1.49 -8.83
N ALA A 27 -18.78 2.73 -9.00
CA ALA A 27 -17.85 3.86 -9.00
C ALA A 27 -17.16 4.02 -7.66
N ILE A 28 -17.89 3.84 -6.56
CA ILE A 28 -17.31 3.92 -5.23
C ILE A 28 -16.26 2.84 -5.03
N LEU A 29 -16.60 1.61 -5.42
CA LEU A 29 -15.67 0.51 -5.28
C LEU A 29 -14.40 0.74 -6.09
N GLN A 30 -14.53 1.29 -7.29
CA GLN A 30 -13.36 1.58 -8.11
C GLN A 30 -12.50 2.67 -7.50
N ARG A 31 -13.13 3.69 -6.93
CA ARG A 31 -12.37 4.74 -6.25
C ARG A 31 -11.57 4.16 -5.09
N GLU A 32 -12.20 3.27 -4.32
CA GLU A 32 -11.51 2.67 -3.19
C GLU A 32 -10.35 1.83 -3.65
N LYS A 33 -10.53 1.05 -4.71
CA LYS A 33 -9.43 0.26 -5.23
C LYS A 33 -8.28 1.12 -5.71
N GLN A 34 -8.61 2.24 -6.37
CA GLN A 34 -7.56 3.15 -6.83
C GLN A 34 -6.84 3.80 -5.66
N ALA A 35 -7.60 4.19 -4.63
CA ALA A 35 -7.01 4.77 -3.44
C ALA A 35 -6.07 3.78 -2.75
N GLU A 36 -6.49 2.52 -2.67
CA GLU A 36 -5.64 1.48 -2.09
C GLU A 36 -4.38 1.28 -2.90
N ARG A 37 -4.51 1.27 -4.22
CA ARG A 37 -3.34 1.11 -5.09
C ARG A 37 -2.37 2.26 -4.92
N LYS A 38 -2.89 3.48 -4.85
CA LYS A 38 -2.03 4.65 -4.65
C LYS A 38 -1.34 4.60 -3.30
N ALA A 39 -2.09 4.24 -2.26
CA ALA A 39 -1.53 4.14 -0.92
C ALA A 39 -0.44 3.06 -0.88
N ARG A 40 -0.69 1.94 -1.53
CA ARG A 40 0.29 0.87 -1.58
C ARG A 40 1.53 1.28 -2.35
N THR A 41 1.32 1.94 -3.48
CA THR A 41 2.44 2.40 -4.29
C THR A 41 3.30 3.38 -3.50
N LYS A 42 2.66 4.32 -2.83
CA LYS A 42 3.38 5.29 -2.01
C LYS A 42 4.17 4.58 -0.92
N ARG A 43 3.55 3.61 -0.27
CA ARG A 43 4.21 2.86 0.80
C ARG A 43 5.42 2.12 0.27
N LEU A 44 5.28 1.49 -0.90
CA LEU A 44 6.38 0.74 -1.49
C LEU A 44 7.53 1.65 -1.92
N ILE A 45 7.19 2.83 -2.40
CA ILE A 45 8.21 3.82 -2.76
C ILE A 45 8.99 4.24 -1.53
N GLU A 46 8.28 4.48 -0.43
CA GLU A 46 8.93 4.86 0.81
C GLU A 46 9.82 3.73 1.35
N ILE A 47 9.33 2.50 1.26
CA ILE A 47 10.11 1.35 1.68
C ILE A 47 11.36 1.21 0.82
N GLY A 48 11.19 1.34 -0.50
CA GLY A 48 12.33 1.24 -1.41
C GLY A 48 13.34 2.33 -1.16
N GLY A 49 12.85 3.54 -0.94
CA GLY A 49 13.74 4.67 -0.65
C GLY A 49 14.53 4.45 0.63
N ALA A 50 13.86 3.91 1.65
CA ALA A 50 14.53 3.64 2.91
C ALA A 50 15.61 2.57 2.75
N VAL A 51 15.31 1.52 2.00
CA VAL A 51 16.27 0.44 1.79
C VAL A 51 17.49 0.96 1.02
N GLU A 52 17.24 1.74 -0.04
CA GLU A 52 18.34 2.31 -0.80
C GLU A 52 19.17 3.27 0.03
N SER A 53 18.50 4.01 0.92
CA SER A 53 19.20 4.94 1.79
C SER A 53 20.18 4.21 2.71
N VAL A 54 19.77 3.07 3.24
CA VAL A 54 20.65 2.28 4.08
C VAL A 54 21.79 1.68 3.28
N LEU A 55 21.49 1.19 2.08
CA LEU A 55 22.51 0.61 1.23
C LEU A 55 23.49 1.66 0.71
N GLY A 56 22.99 2.88 0.51
CA GLY A 56 23.84 3.97 0.02
C GLY A 56 23.95 4.03 -1.47
N GLN A 57 23.14 3.26 -2.19
CA GLN A 57 23.15 3.29 -3.64
C GLN A 57 21.82 2.76 -4.14
N PRO A 58 21.48 3.07 -5.39
CA PRO A 58 20.23 2.58 -5.97
C PRO A 58 20.20 1.06 -6.08
N ILE A 59 19.01 0.51 -5.93
CA ILE A 59 18.82 -0.91 -6.11
C ILE A 59 18.09 -1.10 -7.42
N GLU A 60 18.76 -1.75 -8.37
CA GLU A 60 18.20 -1.97 -9.67
C GLU A 60 17.35 -3.22 -9.67
N LYS A 61 16.60 -3.39 -10.74
CA LYS A 61 15.71 -4.55 -10.85
C LYS A 61 16.51 -5.85 -10.75
N GLU A 62 17.71 -5.85 -11.30
CA GLU A 62 18.56 -7.03 -11.27
C GLU A 62 19.02 -7.37 -9.87
N ASP A 63 19.00 -6.40 -8.97
CA ASP A 63 19.44 -6.61 -7.59
C ASP A 63 18.33 -7.13 -6.68
N LEU A 64 17.08 -7.11 -7.15
CA LEU A 64 15.97 -7.55 -6.33
C LEU A 64 16.11 -8.98 -5.82
N PRO A 65 16.55 -9.94 -6.66
CA PRO A 65 16.73 -11.30 -6.14
C PRO A 65 17.74 -11.36 -5.01
N LYS A 66 18.76 -10.54 -5.06
CA LYS A 66 19.76 -10.48 -3.99
C LYS A 66 19.14 -9.97 -2.70
N LEU A 67 18.34 -8.93 -2.79
CA LEU A 67 17.66 -8.37 -1.62
C LEU A 67 16.70 -9.39 -1.03
N ILE A 68 15.90 -10.01 -1.87
CA ILE A 68 14.95 -11.01 -1.42
C ILE A 68 15.65 -12.17 -0.75
N ASN A 69 16.75 -12.62 -1.34
CA ASN A 69 17.51 -13.72 -0.79
C ASN A 69 18.06 -13.37 0.61
N PHE A 70 18.57 -12.15 0.75
CA PHE A 70 19.06 -11.71 2.04
C PHE A 70 17.96 -11.72 3.09
N LEU A 71 16.80 -11.17 2.73
CA LEU A 71 15.68 -11.11 3.69
C LEU A 71 15.21 -12.51 4.07
N LYS A 72 15.15 -13.42 3.10
CA LYS A 72 14.75 -14.78 3.38
C LYS A 72 15.74 -15.48 4.29
N GLN A 73 17.02 -15.27 4.07
CA GLN A 73 18.03 -15.87 4.91
C GLN A 73 17.92 -15.39 6.35
N GLN A 74 17.69 -14.11 6.54
CA GLN A 74 17.53 -13.58 7.89
C GLN A 74 16.32 -14.18 8.57
N GLU A 75 15.24 -14.36 7.81
CA GLU A 75 14.04 -14.94 8.37
C GLU A 75 14.25 -16.41 8.73
N GLU A 76 14.94 -17.16 7.89
CA GLU A 76 15.17 -18.57 8.14
C GLU A 76 16.12 -18.80 9.30
N ARG A 77 17.07 -17.93 9.50
CA ARG A 77 18.10 -18.12 10.53
C ARG A 77 17.60 -17.88 11.93
N GLY A 78 16.55 -17.09 12.11
CA GLY A 78 16.06 -16.83 13.44
C GLY A 78 14.94 -15.85 13.45
N HIS A 79 14.25 -15.74 12.31
CA HIS A 79 13.15 -14.78 12.15
C HIS A 79 13.60 -13.36 12.43
N TYR A 80 14.85 -13.06 12.08
CA TYR A 80 15.42 -11.75 12.39
C TYR A 80 14.66 -10.63 11.70
N PHE A 81 14.19 -10.89 10.49
CA PHE A 81 13.45 -9.87 9.75
C PHE A 81 12.10 -9.62 10.43
N SER A 82 11.35 -10.68 10.72
CA SER A 82 10.07 -10.55 11.42
C SER A 82 10.22 -9.88 12.77
N LYS A 83 11.22 -10.30 13.52
CA LYS A 83 11.46 -9.74 14.84
C LYS A 83 11.79 -8.26 14.77
N ALA A 84 12.60 -7.88 13.79
CA ALA A 84 12.96 -6.48 13.63
C ALA A 84 11.72 -5.65 13.31
N MET A 85 10.81 -6.18 12.51
CA MET A 85 9.61 -5.45 12.13
C MET A 85 8.61 -5.33 13.28
N GLN A 86 8.72 -6.19 14.29
CA GLN A 86 7.83 -6.17 15.44
C GLN A 86 8.41 -5.40 16.61
N THR A 87 9.66 -5.03 16.53
CA THR A 87 10.36 -4.38 17.64
C THR A 87 10.47 -2.90 17.34
N GLU A 88 10.28 -2.08 18.39
CA GLU A 88 10.47 -0.64 18.24
C GLU A 88 11.89 -0.36 17.82
N PRO A 89 12.09 0.61 16.93
CA PRO A 89 13.45 0.95 16.53
C PRO A 89 14.20 1.48 17.72
N GLN A 90 15.36 0.88 17.97
CA GLN A 90 16.19 1.36 19.04
C GLN A 90 16.92 2.58 18.59
N GLU A 91 16.95 3.58 19.47
CA GLU A 91 17.74 4.72 19.19
C GLU A 91 19.16 4.31 19.21
N GLN A 92 19.76 4.32 18.09
CA GLN A 92 21.15 4.08 18.01
C GLN A 92 21.85 5.28 18.53
N PRO A 93 22.72 5.09 19.49
CA PRO A 93 23.55 6.24 19.77
C PRO A 93 24.24 6.45 18.49
N GLN A 94 23.99 7.14 17.82
CA GLN A 94 24.20 7.04 16.49
C GLN A 94 25.26 7.27 16.02
N PRO A 95 25.63 6.84 15.80
CA PRO A 95 26.65 6.98 15.30
C PRO A 95 26.56 7.96 14.39
N THR A 96 26.42 8.13 14.88
CA THR A 96 26.26 8.60 14.54
C THR A 96 26.47 9.08 13.63
N LEU A 97 26.43 9.43 13.64
CA LEU A 97 26.39 9.73 12.94
C LEU A 97 26.73 10.30 12.36
N PRO A 98 27.12 10.34 12.34
CA PRO A 98 27.47 10.76 11.86
C PRO A 98 27.75 11.28 11.43
N ASN A 99 28.07 11.38 11.81
CA ASN A 99 28.13 11.65 11.50
C ASN A 99 28.41 11.90 10.73
N PHE A 100 28.74 12.02 10.85
CA PHE A 100 28.81 12.26 10.37
C PHE A 100 29.16 12.83 10.01
N THR A 101 29.41 12.94 10.33
CA THR A 101 29.60 13.43 10.31
C THR A 101 30.13 13.60 10.09
N HIS A 102 30.59 13.66 10.30
CA HIS A 102 30.90 13.76 10.30
C HIS A 102 31.60 13.90 10.02
N SER A 103 32.00 13.96 10.18
CA SER A 103 32.46 13.98 10.09
C SER A 103 32.97 13.98 9.83
N LEU A 104 33.52 14.02 9.91
CA LEU A 104 33.63 13.98 9.80
C LEU A 104 33.80 14.16 9.49
#